data_c9fd44fe1703895f3361bcaf6ee591da
#
_entry.id   c9fd44fe1703895f3361bcaf6ee591da
#
_cell.length_a   1.000
_cell.length_b   1.000
_cell.length_c   1.000
_cell.angle_alpha   90.00
_cell.angle_beta   90.00
_cell.angle_gamma   90.00
#
_symmetry.space_group_name_H-M   'P 1'
#
loop_
_entity.id
_entity.type
_entity.pdbx_description
1 polymer ?
#
loop_
_entity_poly.entity_id
_entity_poly.type
_entity_poly.pdbx_seq_one_letter_code
_entity_poly.pdbx_strand_id
1 'polypeptide(L)'
;MNTSVLIHTLSRKSLHLPRFLRKQFYVKWNRVMIRLSIGWKNLGKKAEVHGHIYLDIHPESKVRIGDDFIFTSGECINPLCRNQRGCIVTERAESVIEIGDHVGMSSPCLWAKERITIGNYVNIGGDCIIMDSDAHNLDWRVRDSGEMFSPTESLDNHTAKCAPIVIKDHVLIGAKSIILKGVTIGEGSVIGAGSVVVKDIPANCIAAGNPCKVIKYIK
;
A
#
# COMPACT_ATOMS: atom_id res chain seq x y z
N MET A 1 -23.37 12.09 43.10
CA MET A 1 -22.85 11.79 41.74
C MET A 1 -21.85 10.65 41.89
N ASN A 2 -22.10 9.51 41.29
CA ASN A 2 -21.39 8.27 41.58
C ASN A 2 -19.92 8.37 41.03
N THR A 3 -18.93 8.16 41.87
CA THR A 3 -17.49 8.28 41.56
C THR A 3 -17.08 7.45 40.33
N SER A 4 -17.75 6.33 40.08
CA SER A 4 -17.52 5.48 38.92
C SER A 4 -17.93 6.15 37.59
N VAL A 5 -18.99 6.96 37.58
CA VAL A 5 -19.44 7.72 36.39
C VAL A 5 -18.47 8.86 36.09
N LEU A 6 -17.93 9.50 37.12
CA LEU A 6 -16.97 10.60 36.98
C LEU A 6 -15.62 10.07 36.40
N ILE A 7 -15.15 8.94 36.91
CA ILE A 7 -13.92 8.28 36.41
C ILE A 7 -14.10 7.81 34.97
N HIS A 8 -15.26 7.25 34.62
CA HIS A 8 -15.55 6.82 33.25
C HIS A 8 -15.67 7.99 32.26
N THR A 9 -16.21 9.12 32.71
CA THR A 9 -16.34 10.35 31.91
C THR A 9 -15.00 11.06 31.75
N LEU A 10 -14.17 11.11 32.80
CA LEU A 10 -12.83 11.64 32.76
C LEU A 10 -11.88 10.78 31.91
N SER A 11 -12.00 9.45 31.99
CA SER A 11 -11.22 8.53 31.14
C SER A 11 -11.59 8.67 29.66
N ARG A 12 -12.88 8.84 29.33
CA ARG A 12 -13.30 9.11 27.95
C ARG A 12 -12.82 10.48 27.43
N LYS A 13 -12.92 11.55 28.24
CA LYS A 13 -12.44 12.89 27.85
C LYS A 13 -10.92 12.96 27.78
N SER A 14 -10.20 12.27 28.67
CA SER A 14 -8.75 12.17 28.59
C SER A 14 -8.26 11.34 27.41
N LEU A 15 -9.09 10.46 26.85
CA LEU A 15 -8.82 9.73 25.61
C LEU A 15 -9.01 10.58 24.33
N HIS A 16 -9.67 11.75 24.39
CA HIS A 16 -9.87 12.61 23.21
C HIS A 16 -8.77 13.66 23.01
N LEU A 17 -8.22 14.24 24.07
CA LEU A 17 -7.01 15.06 23.98
C LEU A 17 -5.81 14.24 23.43
N PRO A 18 -5.64 12.98 23.86
CA PRO A 18 -4.66 12.06 23.25
C PRO A 18 -4.85 11.83 21.76
N ARG A 19 -6.08 11.91 21.20
CA ARG A 19 -6.30 11.60 19.77
C ARG A 19 -5.63 12.60 18.85
N PHE A 20 -5.74 13.91 19.13
CA PHE A 20 -5.05 14.93 18.34
C PHE A 20 -3.54 14.88 18.53
N LEU A 21 -3.07 14.81 19.79
CA LEU A 21 -1.65 14.70 20.11
C LEU A 21 -1.05 13.41 19.55
N ARG A 22 -1.77 12.30 19.64
CA ARG A 22 -1.38 11.02 19.06
C ARG A 22 -1.29 11.10 17.53
N LYS A 23 -2.24 11.78 16.86
CA LYS A 23 -2.20 12.02 15.42
C LYS A 23 -0.94 12.79 15.03
N GLN A 24 -0.63 13.89 15.73
CA GLN A 24 0.56 14.70 15.47
C GLN A 24 1.87 13.92 15.75
N PHE A 25 1.87 13.11 16.81
CA PHE A 25 3.00 12.25 17.12
C PHE A 25 3.26 11.25 15.99
N TYR A 26 2.23 10.52 15.53
CA TYR A 26 2.39 9.57 14.43
C TYR A 26 2.88 10.23 13.15
N VAL A 27 2.35 11.38 12.78
CA VAL A 27 2.80 12.09 11.57
C VAL A 27 4.28 12.44 11.65
N LYS A 28 4.75 12.98 12.78
CA LYS A 28 6.14 13.32 12.98
C LYS A 28 7.03 12.08 13.06
N TRP A 29 6.63 11.09 13.85
CA TRP A 29 7.37 9.85 14.05
C TRP A 29 7.50 9.07 12.73
N ASN A 30 6.41 8.83 12.03
CA ASN A 30 6.41 8.09 10.77
C ASN A 30 7.24 8.80 9.70
N ARG A 31 7.21 10.15 9.65
CA ARG A 31 8.06 10.92 8.73
C ARG A 31 9.55 10.66 8.97
N VAL A 32 9.95 10.58 10.22
CA VAL A 32 11.34 10.24 10.58
C VAL A 32 11.66 8.79 10.22
N MET A 33 10.80 7.85 10.63
CA MET A 33 11.00 6.43 10.37
C MET A 33 11.07 6.10 8.88
N ILE A 34 10.17 6.67 8.08
CA ILE A 34 10.20 6.49 6.62
C ILE A 34 11.52 7.04 6.05
N ARG A 35 11.95 8.24 6.46
CA ARG A 35 13.23 8.82 6.00
C ARG A 35 14.44 7.98 6.38
N LEU A 36 14.43 7.36 7.55
CA LEU A 36 15.49 6.43 7.96
C LEU A 36 15.48 5.15 7.11
N SER A 37 14.29 4.67 6.71
CA SER A 37 14.14 3.45 5.92
C SER A 37 14.45 3.64 4.44
N ILE A 38 14.03 4.76 3.82
CA ILE A 38 14.17 4.97 2.37
C ILE A 38 15.21 6.05 2.00
N GLY A 39 15.75 6.76 2.98
CA GLY A 39 16.66 7.89 2.76
C GLY A 39 15.96 9.25 2.74
N TRP A 40 16.63 10.26 3.27
CA TRP A 40 16.08 11.61 3.52
C TRP A 40 15.56 12.32 2.26
N LYS A 41 16.19 12.10 1.11
CA LYS A 41 15.86 12.74 -0.17
C LYS A 41 14.68 12.07 -0.89
N ASN A 42 14.34 10.86 -0.47
CA ASN A 42 13.36 10.03 -1.15
C ASN A 42 11.92 10.19 -0.60
N LEU A 43 11.73 10.99 0.45
CA LEU A 43 10.41 11.37 0.96
C LEU A 43 10.15 12.84 0.68
N GLY A 44 9.13 13.12 -0.10
CA GLY A 44 8.67 14.45 -0.47
C GLY A 44 8.21 15.32 0.70
N LYS A 45 7.86 16.56 0.38
CA LYS A 45 7.36 17.53 1.35
C LYS A 45 5.93 17.19 1.75
N LYS A 46 5.52 17.64 2.96
CA LYS A 46 4.16 17.49 3.49
C LYS A 46 3.61 16.05 3.52
N ALA A 47 4.48 15.02 3.49
CA ALA A 47 4.04 13.65 3.66
C ALA A 47 3.39 13.47 5.05
N GLU A 48 2.18 12.92 5.10
CA GLU A 48 1.43 12.64 6.32
C GLU A 48 1.09 11.15 6.41
N VAL A 49 1.59 10.48 7.44
CA VAL A 49 1.26 9.08 7.71
C VAL A 49 0.59 8.98 9.07
N HIS A 50 -0.68 8.63 9.06
CA HIS A 50 -1.52 8.50 10.25
C HIS A 50 -1.66 7.04 10.65
N GLY A 51 -1.36 6.74 11.93
CA GLY A 51 -1.38 5.38 12.48
C GLY A 51 -0.08 4.62 12.26
N HIS A 52 -0.11 3.31 12.46
CA HIS A 52 1.06 2.46 12.36
C HIS A 52 1.23 1.93 10.93
N ILE A 53 2.29 2.32 10.26
CA ILE A 53 2.70 1.72 8.98
C ILE A 53 3.74 0.62 9.26
N TYR A 54 3.67 -0.47 8.51
CA TYR A 54 4.71 -1.49 8.46
C TYR A 54 5.63 -1.22 7.26
N LEU A 55 6.93 -1.14 7.53
CA LEU A 55 7.97 -0.93 6.52
C LEU A 55 8.97 -2.08 6.61
N ASP A 56 9.10 -2.81 5.52
CA ASP A 56 10.11 -3.84 5.34
C ASP A 56 10.84 -3.57 4.01
N ILE A 57 11.86 -2.74 4.11
CA ILE A 57 12.55 -2.19 2.96
C ILE A 57 13.95 -2.82 2.87
N HIS A 58 14.19 -3.57 1.80
CA HIS A 58 15.51 -4.12 1.52
C HIS A 58 16.54 -2.98 1.45
N PRO A 59 17.71 -3.09 2.12
CA PRO A 59 18.67 -1.97 2.26
C PRO A 59 19.15 -1.37 0.94
N GLU A 60 19.22 -2.15 -0.12
CA GLU A 60 19.71 -1.74 -1.43
C GLU A 60 18.58 -1.39 -2.42
N SER A 61 17.31 -1.62 -2.03
CA SER A 61 16.16 -1.31 -2.88
C SER A 61 15.94 0.20 -3.00
N LYS A 62 15.10 0.60 -3.97
CA LYS A 62 14.79 2.00 -4.22
C LYS A 62 13.32 2.28 -3.93
N VAL A 63 13.06 3.09 -2.91
CA VAL A 63 11.70 3.59 -2.62
C VAL A 63 11.73 5.10 -2.66
N ARG A 64 10.86 5.69 -3.49
CA ARG A 64 10.65 7.14 -3.59
C ARG A 64 9.18 7.46 -3.41
N ILE A 65 8.90 8.47 -2.61
CA ILE A 65 7.56 8.98 -2.32
C ILE A 65 7.54 10.48 -2.59
N GLY A 66 6.62 10.93 -3.42
CA GLY A 66 6.48 12.33 -3.84
C GLY A 66 5.91 13.27 -2.78
N ASP A 67 5.59 14.49 -3.20
CA ASP A 67 5.06 15.55 -2.35
C ASP A 67 3.56 15.32 -2.02
N ASP A 68 3.09 15.91 -0.92
CA ASP A 68 1.69 15.87 -0.46
C ASP A 68 1.12 14.42 -0.36
N PHE A 69 1.95 13.46 0.00
CA PHE A 69 1.56 12.08 0.22
C PHE A 69 0.76 11.90 1.50
N ILE A 70 -0.39 11.24 1.42
CA ILE A 70 -1.25 10.93 2.57
C ILE A 70 -1.46 9.43 2.68
N PHE A 71 -1.10 8.87 3.84
CA PHE A 71 -1.27 7.46 4.13
C PHE A 71 -1.99 7.30 5.47
N THR A 72 -3.09 6.56 5.46
CA THR A 72 -3.79 6.21 6.69
C THR A 72 -3.63 4.72 6.97
N SER A 73 -3.36 4.35 8.21
CA SER A 73 -3.07 2.97 8.59
C SER A 73 -3.72 2.59 9.91
N GLY A 74 -4.43 1.48 9.92
CA GLY A 74 -5.00 0.87 11.11
C GLY A 74 -6.41 1.32 11.48
N GLU A 75 -6.92 0.67 12.51
CA GLU A 75 -8.34 0.64 12.89
C GLU A 75 -8.97 1.98 13.29
N CYS A 76 -8.18 2.91 13.79
CA CYS A 76 -8.72 4.16 14.35
C CYS A 76 -8.89 5.27 13.32
N ILE A 77 -8.55 5.05 12.04
CA ILE A 77 -8.47 6.10 11.03
C ILE A 77 -9.43 5.85 9.88
N ASN A 78 -9.44 4.64 9.31
CA ASN A 78 -10.37 4.26 8.27
C ASN A 78 -11.21 3.06 8.74
N PRO A 79 -12.55 3.18 8.83
CA PRO A 79 -13.42 2.10 9.29
C PRO A 79 -13.40 0.85 8.39
N LEU A 80 -12.97 0.97 7.14
CA LEU A 80 -12.79 -0.17 6.23
C LEU A 80 -11.55 -1.01 6.56
N CYS A 81 -10.58 -0.42 7.29
CA CYS A 81 -9.30 -1.05 7.63
C CYS A 81 -9.21 -1.39 9.12
N ARG A 82 -10.27 -1.99 9.69
CA ARG A 82 -10.43 -2.19 11.14
C ARG A 82 -9.24 -2.83 11.82
N ASN A 83 -8.65 -3.88 11.23
CA ASN A 83 -7.53 -4.63 11.80
C ASN A 83 -6.33 -4.68 10.84
N GLN A 84 -6.34 -3.88 9.77
CA GLN A 84 -5.29 -3.90 8.76
C GLN A 84 -4.34 -2.72 8.93
N ARG A 85 -3.06 -3.03 9.03
CA ARG A 85 -2.00 -2.04 8.90
C ARG A 85 -1.59 -1.99 7.44
N GLY A 86 -1.45 -0.79 6.91
CA GLY A 86 -0.84 -0.64 5.60
C GLY A 86 0.65 -0.96 5.67
N CYS A 87 1.18 -1.49 4.59
CA CYS A 87 2.59 -1.84 4.51
C CYS A 87 3.20 -1.41 3.18
N ILE A 88 4.51 -1.18 3.21
CA ILE A 88 5.38 -1.00 2.05
C ILE A 88 6.54 -1.96 2.23
N VAL A 89 6.66 -2.90 1.29
CA VAL A 89 7.64 -3.99 1.35
C VAL A 89 8.41 -4.04 0.03
N THR A 90 9.74 -4.17 0.12
CA THR A 90 10.61 -4.47 -1.01
C THR A 90 11.44 -5.69 -0.67
N GLU A 91 11.37 -6.74 -1.52
CA GLU A 91 11.99 -8.03 -1.21
C GLU A 91 13.46 -8.14 -1.61
N ARG A 92 13.89 -7.40 -2.64
CA ARG A 92 15.19 -7.57 -3.28
C ARG A 92 15.94 -6.25 -3.42
N ALA A 93 17.23 -6.33 -3.63
CA ALA A 93 18.12 -5.19 -3.88
C ALA A 93 17.66 -4.33 -5.07
N GLU A 94 17.19 -4.99 -6.13
CA GLU A 94 16.71 -4.35 -7.36
C GLU A 94 15.25 -3.89 -7.30
N SER A 95 14.51 -4.22 -6.24
CA SER A 95 13.11 -3.83 -6.09
C SER A 95 12.95 -2.31 -6.07
N VAL A 96 11.91 -1.84 -6.75
CA VAL A 96 11.64 -0.40 -6.87
C VAL A 96 10.18 -0.08 -6.57
N ILE A 97 9.94 0.88 -5.69
CA ILE A 97 8.61 1.50 -5.49
C ILE A 97 8.73 3.00 -5.72
N GLU A 98 8.00 3.50 -6.71
CA GLU A 98 7.91 4.92 -7.01
C GLU A 98 6.48 5.40 -6.86
N ILE A 99 6.28 6.39 -6.00
CA ILE A 99 4.98 7.01 -5.71
C ILE A 99 5.09 8.49 -6.06
N GLY A 100 4.21 8.96 -6.95
CA GLY A 100 4.12 10.34 -7.40
C GLY A 100 3.61 11.30 -6.34
N ASP A 101 3.26 12.50 -6.79
CA ASP A 101 2.78 13.58 -5.95
C ASP A 101 1.25 13.49 -5.72
N HIS A 102 0.77 14.05 -4.60
CA HIS A 102 -0.65 14.11 -4.24
C HIS A 102 -1.35 12.75 -4.18
N VAL A 103 -0.64 11.72 -3.73
CA VAL A 103 -1.16 10.35 -3.65
C VAL A 103 -1.76 10.11 -2.26
N GLY A 104 -2.99 9.61 -2.23
CA GLY A 104 -3.71 9.23 -1.01
C GLY A 104 -3.95 7.73 -0.90
N MET A 105 -3.63 7.13 0.25
CA MET A 105 -3.78 5.69 0.47
C MET A 105 -4.37 5.37 1.84
N SER A 106 -5.18 4.31 1.90
CA SER A 106 -5.77 3.81 3.15
C SER A 106 -5.39 2.35 3.41
N SER A 107 -4.40 2.13 4.26
CA SER A 107 -3.91 0.80 4.66
C SER A 107 -3.71 -0.18 3.49
N PRO A 108 -3.09 0.21 2.36
CA PRO A 108 -2.78 -0.75 1.32
C PRO A 108 -1.60 -1.62 1.72
N CYS A 109 -1.47 -2.77 1.06
CA CYS A 109 -0.25 -3.55 0.98
C CYS A 109 0.42 -3.26 -0.37
N LEU A 110 1.58 -2.60 -0.35
CA LEU A 110 2.46 -2.46 -1.51
C LEU A 110 3.62 -3.43 -1.33
N TRP A 111 3.67 -4.46 -2.15
CA TRP A 111 4.67 -5.51 -2.04
C TRP A 111 5.39 -5.68 -3.38
N ALA A 112 6.60 -5.14 -3.46
CA ALA A 112 7.41 -5.14 -4.68
C ALA A 112 8.56 -6.15 -4.59
N LYS A 113 8.61 -7.01 -5.58
CA LYS A 113 9.74 -7.89 -5.88
C LYS A 113 10.55 -7.35 -7.04
N GLU A 114 9.91 -6.69 -7.99
CA GLU A 114 10.50 -6.05 -9.15
C GLU A 114 10.22 -4.54 -9.15
N ARG A 115 8.98 -4.12 -9.49
CA ARG A 115 8.65 -2.69 -9.56
C ARG A 115 7.16 -2.40 -9.41
N ILE A 116 6.85 -1.43 -8.56
CA ILE A 116 5.53 -0.78 -8.49
C ILE A 116 5.71 0.72 -8.75
N THR A 117 5.04 1.23 -9.78
CA THR A 117 5.03 2.66 -10.11
C THR A 117 3.61 3.20 -9.98
N ILE A 118 3.44 4.25 -9.17
CA ILE A 118 2.17 4.94 -8.93
C ILE A 118 2.36 6.39 -9.33
N GLY A 119 1.54 6.86 -10.25
CA GLY A 119 1.55 8.24 -10.77
C GLY A 119 1.06 9.27 -9.76
N ASN A 120 0.75 10.45 -10.27
CA ASN A 120 0.30 11.59 -9.48
C ASN A 120 -1.22 11.56 -9.28
N TYR A 121 -1.71 12.18 -8.19
CA TYR A 121 -3.15 12.32 -7.90
C TYR A 121 -3.89 10.98 -7.83
N VAL A 122 -3.21 9.90 -7.47
CA VAL A 122 -3.80 8.55 -7.31
C VAL A 122 -4.42 8.40 -5.93
N ASN A 123 -5.62 7.83 -5.89
CA ASN A 123 -6.28 7.48 -4.63
C ASN A 123 -6.49 5.96 -4.52
N ILE A 124 -6.01 5.36 -3.44
CA ILE A 124 -6.11 3.93 -3.17
C ILE A 124 -6.95 3.70 -1.92
N GLY A 125 -8.07 3.04 -2.11
CA GLY A 125 -9.05 2.71 -1.08
C GLY A 125 -8.50 1.75 -0.02
N GLY A 126 -9.31 1.55 1.01
CA GLY A 126 -8.92 0.74 2.17
C GLY A 126 -8.62 -0.72 1.84
N ASP A 127 -7.52 -1.25 2.41
CA ASP A 127 -7.20 -2.68 2.37
C ASP A 127 -7.01 -3.24 0.94
N CYS A 128 -6.40 -2.45 0.05
CA CYS A 128 -6.00 -2.89 -1.28
C CYS A 128 -4.67 -3.65 -1.21
N ILE A 129 -4.51 -4.64 -2.10
CA ILE A 129 -3.26 -5.37 -2.29
C ILE A 129 -2.71 -5.03 -3.68
N ILE A 130 -1.47 -4.58 -3.75
CA ILE A 130 -0.74 -4.31 -4.98
C ILE A 130 0.56 -5.09 -4.90
N MET A 131 0.64 -6.19 -5.64
CA MET A 131 1.72 -7.15 -5.55
C MET A 131 2.19 -7.54 -6.94
N ASP A 132 3.46 -7.31 -7.23
CA ASP A 132 4.07 -7.50 -8.55
C ASP A 132 4.66 -8.89 -8.77
N SER A 133 4.37 -9.84 -7.89
CA SER A 133 4.88 -11.22 -7.97
C SER A 133 3.81 -12.26 -7.68
N ASP A 134 4.10 -13.52 -8.05
CA ASP A 134 3.29 -14.69 -7.67
C ASP A 134 3.57 -15.13 -6.22
N ALA A 135 4.54 -14.53 -5.55
CA ALA A 135 5.09 -14.93 -4.24
C ALA A 135 5.70 -16.35 -4.23
N HIS A 136 5.15 -17.29 -4.98
CA HIS A 136 5.56 -18.67 -5.10
C HIS A 136 5.74 -19.11 -6.56
N ASN A 137 6.58 -20.09 -6.80
CA ASN A 137 6.68 -20.73 -8.11
C ASN A 137 5.39 -21.50 -8.42
N LEU A 138 4.86 -21.35 -9.64
CA LEU A 138 3.64 -22.03 -10.03
C LEU A 138 3.86 -23.53 -10.30
N ASP A 139 5.10 -23.96 -10.58
CA ASP A 139 5.43 -25.39 -10.61
C ASP A 139 5.54 -25.94 -9.18
N TRP A 140 4.61 -26.81 -8.83
CA TRP A 140 4.56 -27.42 -7.50
C TRP A 140 5.82 -28.24 -7.18
N ARG A 141 6.53 -28.77 -8.16
CA ARG A 141 7.76 -29.54 -7.95
C ARG A 141 8.87 -28.66 -7.38
N VAL A 142 8.96 -27.41 -7.85
CA VAL A 142 9.89 -26.41 -7.30
C VAL A 142 9.40 -25.95 -5.91
N ARG A 143 8.10 -25.67 -5.79
CA ARG A 143 7.49 -25.18 -4.56
C ARG A 143 7.65 -26.19 -3.41
N ASP A 144 7.52 -27.48 -3.69
CA ASP A 144 7.55 -28.55 -2.69
C ASP A 144 8.97 -29.15 -2.53
N SER A 145 9.96 -28.71 -3.30
CA SER A 145 11.34 -29.28 -3.27
C SER A 145 12.05 -29.06 -1.93
N GLY A 146 11.71 -28.00 -1.22
CA GLY A 146 12.43 -27.56 -0.01
C GLY A 146 13.82 -27.02 -0.30
N GLU A 147 14.20 -26.86 -1.57
CA GLU A 147 15.51 -26.35 -1.98
C GLU A 147 15.65 -24.86 -1.62
N MET A 148 16.85 -24.49 -1.21
CA MET A 148 17.21 -23.11 -0.88
C MET A 148 18.06 -22.52 -2.03
N PHE A 149 17.71 -21.30 -2.45
CA PHE A 149 18.54 -20.50 -3.36
C PHE A 149 19.69 -19.83 -2.60
N SER A 150 19.42 -19.34 -1.41
CA SER A 150 20.38 -18.72 -0.50
C SER A 150 20.08 -19.11 0.95
N PRO A 151 20.92 -18.77 1.93
CA PRO A 151 20.63 -19.07 3.34
C PRO A 151 19.30 -18.49 3.86
N THR A 152 18.77 -17.48 3.20
CA THR A 152 17.56 -16.75 3.63
C THR A 152 16.42 -16.78 2.62
N GLU A 153 16.63 -17.33 1.41
CA GLU A 153 15.61 -17.35 0.34
C GLU A 153 15.47 -18.77 -0.23
N SER A 154 14.24 -19.27 -0.28
CA SER A 154 13.93 -20.56 -0.94
C SER A 154 14.00 -20.44 -2.44
N LEU A 155 14.30 -21.57 -3.12
CA LEU A 155 14.25 -21.64 -4.59
C LEU A 155 12.85 -21.32 -5.11
N ASP A 156 11.81 -21.75 -4.40
CA ASP A 156 10.40 -21.45 -4.67
C ASP A 156 10.16 -19.92 -4.75
N ASN A 157 10.50 -19.19 -3.71
CA ASN A 157 10.34 -17.74 -3.70
C ASN A 157 11.25 -17.07 -4.74
N HIS A 158 12.53 -17.49 -4.83
CA HIS A 158 13.48 -16.91 -5.77
C HIS A 158 13.00 -16.99 -7.21
N THR A 159 12.44 -18.11 -7.63
CA THR A 159 11.98 -18.37 -8.99
C THR A 159 10.53 -17.99 -9.27
N ALA A 160 9.80 -17.49 -8.27
CA ALA A 160 8.45 -16.95 -8.45
C ALA A 160 8.47 -15.80 -9.46
N LYS A 161 7.58 -15.86 -10.45
CA LYS A 161 7.53 -14.85 -11.51
C LYS A 161 7.08 -13.52 -10.97
N CYS A 162 7.71 -12.46 -11.41
CA CYS A 162 7.33 -11.07 -11.17
C CYS A 162 7.16 -10.32 -12.50
N ALA A 163 6.44 -9.22 -12.46
CA ALA A 163 6.31 -8.29 -13.58
C ALA A 163 5.83 -6.92 -13.05
N PRO A 164 6.35 -5.80 -13.57
CA PRO A 164 6.06 -4.46 -13.06
C PRO A 164 4.58 -4.12 -13.05
N ILE A 165 4.14 -3.40 -12.02
CA ILE A 165 2.82 -2.78 -11.97
C ILE A 165 2.96 -1.29 -12.22
N VAL A 166 2.10 -0.74 -13.09
CA VAL A 166 2.04 0.69 -13.39
C VAL A 166 0.64 1.22 -13.18
N ILE A 167 0.47 2.14 -12.24
CA ILE A 167 -0.76 2.90 -12.01
C ILE A 167 -0.51 4.32 -12.49
N LYS A 168 -1.20 4.75 -13.53
CA LYS A 168 -1.04 6.09 -14.13
C LYS A 168 -1.70 7.18 -13.29
N ASP A 169 -1.54 8.43 -13.71
CA ASP A 169 -2.05 9.59 -13.02
C ASP A 169 -3.59 9.56 -12.89
N HIS A 170 -4.13 10.20 -11.85
CA HIS A 170 -5.57 10.39 -11.62
C HIS A 170 -6.38 9.10 -11.46
N VAL A 171 -5.75 7.96 -11.18
CA VAL A 171 -6.46 6.69 -10.97
C VAL A 171 -7.10 6.65 -9.58
N LEU A 172 -8.33 6.13 -9.52
CA LEU A 172 -9.02 5.79 -8.27
C LEU A 172 -9.16 4.28 -8.16
N ILE A 173 -8.63 3.68 -7.10
CA ILE A 173 -8.80 2.26 -6.78
C ILE A 173 -9.72 2.12 -5.58
N GLY A 174 -10.86 1.45 -5.79
CA GLY A 174 -11.84 1.14 -4.74
C GLY A 174 -11.27 0.19 -3.69
N ALA A 175 -11.80 0.30 -2.46
CA ALA A 175 -11.35 -0.50 -1.32
C ALA A 175 -11.38 -2.02 -1.61
N LYS A 176 -10.45 -2.76 -0.98
CA LYS A 176 -10.33 -4.23 -1.08
C LYS A 176 -10.08 -4.75 -2.50
N SER A 177 -9.52 -3.93 -3.38
CA SER A 177 -9.10 -4.36 -4.70
C SER A 177 -7.72 -4.99 -4.66
N ILE A 178 -7.49 -5.96 -5.56
CA ILE A 178 -6.22 -6.65 -5.72
C ILE A 178 -5.68 -6.34 -7.12
N ILE A 179 -4.47 -5.80 -7.20
CA ILE A 179 -3.78 -5.51 -8.45
C ILE A 179 -2.62 -6.50 -8.57
N LEU A 180 -2.65 -7.33 -9.60
CA LEU A 180 -1.65 -8.38 -9.80
C LEU A 180 -0.53 -7.91 -10.73
N LYS A 181 0.56 -8.67 -10.70
CA LYS A 181 1.77 -8.44 -11.48
C LYS A 181 1.50 -8.19 -12.97
N GLY A 182 2.30 -7.33 -13.56
CA GLY A 182 2.29 -7.02 -15.00
C GLY A 182 1.15 -6.11 -15.44
N VAL A 183 0.31 -5.61 -14.52
CA VAL A 183 -0.85 -4.79 -14.85
C VAL A 183 -0.47 -3.32 -15.00
N THR A 184 -0.97 -2.70 -16.08
CA THR A 184 -1.01 -1.25 -16.24
C THR A 184 -2.44 -0.75 -16.10
N ILE A 185 -2.69 0.19 -15.18
CA ILE A 185 -3.97 0.91 -15.06
C ILE A 185 -3.80 2.28 -15.70
N GLY A 186 -4.57 2.53 -16.76
CA GLY A 186 -4.53 3.76 -17.55
C GLY A 186 -5.02 4.99 -16.78
N GLU A 187 -4.53 6.15 -17.20
CA GLU A 187 -4.82 7.45 -16.59
C GLU A 187 -6.33 7.72 -16.46
N GLY A 188 -6.73 8.35 -15.34
CA GLY A 188 -8.11 8.76 -15.10
C GLY A 188 -9.10 7.61 -14.91
N SER A 189 -8.63 6.36 -14.78
CA SER A 189 -9.53 5.22 -14.66
C SER A 189 -9.94 4.97 -13.21
N VAL A 190 -11.10 4.34 -13.04
CA VAL A 190 -11.69 3.99 -11.74
C VAL A 190 -11.83 2.48 -11.65
N ILE A 191 -11.22 1.89 -10.63
CA ILE A 191 -11.39 0.48 -10.28
C ILE A 191 -12.43 0.38 -9.16
N GLY A 192 -13.51 -0.35 -9.41
CA GLY A 192 -14.56 -0.61 -8.42
C GLY A 192 -14.04 -1.42 -7.23
N ALA A 193 -14.61 -1.18 -6.05
CA ALA A 193 -14.22 -1.89 -4.83
C ALA A 193 -14.35 -3.42 -4.97
N GLY A 194 -13.43 -4.18 -4.34
CA GLY A 194 -13.43 -5.64 -4.36
C GLY A 194 -13.03 -6.26 -5.69
N SER A 195 -12.42 -5.49 -6.60
CA SER A 195 -11.99 -5.98 -7.91
C SER A 195 -10.67 -6.73 -7.85
N VAL A 196 -10.50 -7.72 -8.74
CA VAL A 196 -9.21 -8.40 -8.97
C VAL A 196 -8.74 -8.08 -10.38
N VAL A 197 -7.73 -7.20 -10.48
CA VAL A 197 -7.20 -6.72 -11.75
C VAL A 197 -6.06 -7.63 -12.19
N VAL A 198 -6.29 -8.38 -13.27
CA VAL A 198 -5.37 -9.39 -13.81
C VAL A 198 -4.90 -9.06 -15.23
N LYS A 199 -5.38 -7.96 -15.81
CA LYS A 199 -5.04 -7.45 -17.14
C LYS A 199 -5.05 -5.94 -17.14
N ASP A 200 -4.39 -5.35 -18.12
CA ASP A 200 -4.36 -3.90 -18.30
C ASP A 200 -5.77 -3.30 -18.41
N ILE A 201 -5.91 -2.14 -17.81
CA ILE A 201 -7.12 -1.32 -17.83
C ILE A 201 -6.84 -0.07 -18.67
N PRO A 202 -7.64 0.19 -19.73
CA PRO A 202 -7.49 1.39 -20.55
C PRO A 202 -7.68 2.67 -19.75
N ALA A 203 -7.19 3.80 -20.28
CA ALA A 203 -7.41 5.11 -19.67
C ALA A 203 -8.91 5.52 -19.72
N ASN A 204 -9.30 6.39 -18.82
CA ASN A 204 -10.61 7.03 -18.77
C ASN A 204 -11.78 6.03 -18.81
N CYS A 205 -11.71 4.98 -17.98
CA CYS A 205 -12.81 4.01 -17.89
C CYS A 205 -13.12 3.64 -16.43
N ILE A 206 -14.29 3.05 -16.25
CA ILE A 206 -14.69 2.38 -15.01
C ILE A 206 -14.59 0.88 -15.27
N ALA A 207 -13.81 0.19 -14.46
CA ALA A 207 -13.64 -1.25 -14.48
C ALA A 207 -13.93 -1.85 -13.12
N ALA A 208 -14.54 -3.03 -13.06
CA ALA A 208 -14.80 -3.71 -11.81
C ALA A 208 -14.98 -5.22 -11.97
N GLY A 209 -14.98 -5.94 -10.84
CA GLY A 209 -15.30 -7.35 -10.76
C GLY A 209 -14.09 -8.26 -10.53
N ASN A 210 -14.34 -9.56 -10.48
CA ASN A 210 -13.33 -10.62 -10.37
C ASN A 210 -13.62 -11.71 -11.41
N PRO A 211 -12.81 -11.81 -12.49
CA PRO A 211 -11.76 -10.88 -12.89
C PRO A 211 -12.30 -9.51 -13.30
N CYS A 212 -11.52 -8.45 -13.06
CA CYS A 212 -11.88 -7.08 -13.36
C CYS A 212 -12.03 -6.88 -14.88
N LYS A 213 -13.14 -6.21 -15.30
CA LYS A 213 -13.44 -5.89 -16.69
C LYS A 213 -13.92 -4.45 -16.81
N VAL A 214 -13.65 -3.83 -17.96
CA VAL A 214 -14.19 -2.50 -18.28
C VAL A 214 -15.72 -2.57 -18.34
N ILE A 215 -16.37 -1.68 -17.60
CA ILE A 215 -17.82 -1.53 -17.56
C ILE A 215 -18.27 -0.43 -18.54
N LYS A 216 -17.56 0.71 -18.49
CA LYS A 216 -17.83 1.85 -19.37
C LYS A 216 -16.66 2.81 -19.44
N TYR A 217 -16.61 3.61 -20.49
CA TYR A 217 -15.67 4.73 -20.61
C TYR A 217 -16.23 6.00 -19.97
N ILE A 218 -15.37 6.81 -19.40
CA ILE A 218 -15.66 8.13 -18.85
C ILE A 218 -15.50 9.12 -19.99
N LYS A 219 -16.50 9.96 -20.21
CA LYS A 219 -16.47 11.01 -21.23
C LYS A 219 -15.72 12.22 -20.71
#